data_623811abc387d4a79627248c0faa25a9
#
_entry.id   623811abc387d4a79627248c0faa25a9
#
_cell.length_a   1.000
_cell.length_b   1.000
_cell.length_c   1.000
_cell.angle_alpha   90.00
_cell.angle_beta   90.00
_cell.angle_gamma   90.00
#
_symmetry.space_group_name_H-M   'P 1'
#
loop_
_entity.id
_entity.type
_entity.pdbx_description
1 polymer ?
#
loop_
_entity_poly.entity_id
_entity_poly.type
_entity_poly.pdbx_seq_one_letter_code
_entity_poly.pdbx_strand_id
1 'polypeptide(L)'
;MTLRPLDTIINAERTVEGGGFVVRRPFPTARVSHIDPFLLLDEMGPVDYAPGKAIGAPEHPHRGFETVTYLMHGAMEHRDTTGAVATIRPGGVQWMTAGAGVIHSELPTDDFLRAGGRMHGFQLWVNLPAAAKMIAPRYQGFDAEELRRVQLPNGGEVRVVAGTVMSVTGAVETTSPMTYAHVLLRAGEEVRWSPEAGHTALVHVFDGALSVNGHAAESGQMLVFSRTAGDVVLTTNGESQALLLGGKPLGEPVVRYGPFVMNTREEIKQAFDDYQSGRLVAKT
;
A
#
# COMPACT_ATOMS: atom_id res chain seq x y z
N MET A 1 19.27 -2.85 -23.23
CA MET A 1 18.64 -3.14 -21.91
C MET A 1 17.36 -3.91 -22.19
N THR A 2 17.09 -4.96 -21.43
CA THR A 2 15.96 -5.85 -21.69
C THR A 2 14.76 -5.36 -20.88
N LEU A 3 13.59 -5.25 -21.49
CA LEU A 3 12.35 -4.96 -20.78
C LEU A 3 11.88 -6.19 -20.01
N ARG A 4 11.35 -5.99 -18.81
CA ARG A 4 10.76 -7.05 -18.00
C ARG A 4 9.45 -7.51 -18.66
N PRO A 5 9.27 -8.81 -18.92
CA PRO A 5 8.04 -9.31 -19.53
C PRO A 5 6.80 -9.06 -18.66
N LEU A 6 5.71 -8.69 -19.28
CA LEU A 6 4.39 -8.62 -18.65
C LEU A 6 3.79 -10.02 -18.56
N ASP A 7 3.35 -10.42 -17.35
CA ASP A 7 2.66 -11.69 -17.14
C ASP A 7 1.14 -11.54 -17.29
N THR A 8 0.56 -10.49 -16.68
CA THR A 8 -0.89 -10.27 -16.73
C THR A 8 -1.28 -8.85 -16.38
N ILE A 9 -2.50 -8.47 -16.77
CA ILE A 9 -3.16 -7.22 -16.33
C ILE A 9 -4.39 -7.61 -15.50
N ILE A 10 -4.51 -7.05 -14.30
CA ILE A 10 -5.63 -7.25 -13.39
C ILE A 10 -6.46 -5.97 -13.40
N ASN A 11 -7.75 -6.09 -13.67
CA ASN A 11 -8.69 -4.98 -13.47
C ASN A 11 -9.14 -4.96 -12.01
N ALA A 12 -9.01 -3.81 -11.35
CA ALA A 12 -9.47 -3.66 -9.98
C ALA A 12 -11.00 -3.80 -9.89
N GLU A 13 -11.46 -4.59 -8.95
CA GLU A 13 -12.89 -4.81 -8.69
C GLU A 13 -13.39 -3.77 -7.67
N ARG A 14 -14.59 -3.25 -7.88
CA ARG A 14 -15.24 -2.37 -6.91
C ARG A 14 -15.85 -3.22 -5.81
N THR A 15 -15.48 -2.96 -4.57
CA THR A 15 -15.98 -3.67 -3.39
C THR A 15 -16.21 -2.72 -2.22
N VAL A 16 -16.86 -3.21 -1.16
CA VAL A 16 -17.08 -2.46 0.08
C VAL A 16 -16.24 -3.10 1.17
N GLU A 17 -15.45 -2.31 1.88
CA GLU A 17 -14.56 -2.75 2.95
C GLU A 17 -14.97 -2.16 4.30
N GLY A 18 -14.74 -2.94 5.38
CA GLY A 18 -14.80 -2.55 6.78
C GLY A 18 -15.93 -1.61 7.15
N GLY A 19 -15.62 -0.37 7.45
CA GLY A 19 -16.56 0.68 7.87
C GLY A 19 -17.48 1.24 6.78
N GLY A 20 -17.62 0.58 5.63
CA GLY A 20 -18.46 1.04 4.51
C GLY A 20 -17.68 1.76 3.40
N PHE A 21 -16.37 1.67 3.40
CA PHE A 21 -15.53 2.21 2.33
C PHE A 21 -15.81 1.49 1.02
N VAL A 22 -16.11 2.26 -0.02
CA VAL A 22 -16.07 1.75 -1.39
C VAL A 22 -14.66 1.88 -1.90
N VAL A 23 -14.06 0.75 -2.28
CA VAL A 23 -12.68 0.67 -2.77
C VAL A 23 -12.61 0.06 -4.16
N ARG A 24 -11.55 0.38 -4.90
CA ARG A 24 -11.11 -0.36 -6.08
C ARG A 24 -9.97 -1.29 -5.65
N ARG A 25 -10.17 -2.61 -5.80
CA ARG A 25 -9.27 -3.66 -5.29
C ARG A 25 -8.74 -4.52 -6.42
N PRO A 26 -7.47 -4.43 -6.81
CA PRO A 26 -6.86 -5.36 -7.74
C PRO A 26 -6.60 -6.73 -7.12
N PHE A 27 -6.29 -6.79 -5.82
CA PHE A 27 -6.19 -8.03 -5.02
C PHE A 27 -6.38 -7.73 -3.51
N PRO A 28 -6.90 -8.72 -2.71
CA PRO A 28 -7.40 -10.02 -3.13
C PRO A 28 -8.75 -9.94 -3.82
N THR A 29 -8.94 -10.81 -4.81
CA THR A 29 -10.21 -11.05 -5.48
C THR A 29 -10.50 -12.55 -5.50
N ALA A 30 -11.63 -12.95 -6.06
CA ALA A 30 -11.94 -14.37 -6.23
C ALA A 30 -10.91 -15.12 -7.11
N ARG A 31 -10.15 -14.40 -7.95
CA ARG A 31 -9.16 -14.97 -8.88
C ARG A 31 -7.72 -14.86 -8.37
N VAL A 32 -7.41 -13.85 -7.57
CA VAL A 32 -6.05 -13.56 -7.10
C VAL A 32 -6.11 -13.35 -5.59
N SER A 33 -5.65 -14.33 -4.81
CA SER A 33 -5.69 -14.25 -3.35
C SER A 33 -4.68 -13.28 -2.75
N HIS A 34 -3.51 -13.15 -3.37
CA HIS A 34 -2.42 -12.24 -3.01
C HIS A 34 -1.35 -12.28 -4.11
N ILE A 35 -0.42 -11.33 -4.09
CA ILE A 35 0.76 -11.30 -4.98
C ILE A 35 1.99 -11.11 -4.08
N ASP A 36 2.57 -12.24 -3.65
CA ASP A 36 3.64 -12.30 -2.66
C ASP A 36 4.77 -11.28 -2.94
N PRO A 37 5.14 -10.38 -1.98
CA PRO A 37 4.74 -10.37 -0.56
C PRO A 37 3.49 -9.52 -0.24
N PHE A 38 2.75 -9.04 -1.24
CA PHE A 38 1.60 -8.15 -1.06
C PHE A 38 0.31 -8.94 -0.85
N LEU A 39 -0.41 -8.64 0.22
CA LEU A 39 -1.62 -9.35 0.65
C LEU A 39 -2.91 -8.68 0.19
N LEU A 40 -2.88 -7.35 0.05
CA LEU A 40 -4.03 -6.53 -0.32
C LEU A 40 -3.53 -5.18 -0.86
N LEU A 41 -4.19 -4.68 -1.89
CA LEU A 41 -4.16 -3.28 -2.27
C LEU A 41 -5.58 -2.79 -2.45
N ASP A 42 -5.94 -1.73 -1.72
CA ASP A 42 -7.18 -0.99 -1.89
C ASP A 42 -6.90 0.45 -2.28
N GLU A 43 -7.55 0.91 -3.32
CA GLU A 43 -7.67 2.32 -3.62
C GLU A 43 -8.99 2.82 -3.01
N MET A 44 -8.88 3.63 -1.97
CA MET A 44 -9.98 4.25 -1.24
C MET A 44 -10.39 5.55 -1.94
N GLY A 45 -11.56 5.55 -2.55
CA GLY A 45 -12.03 6.70 -3.31
C GLY A 45 -11.48 6.76 -4.75
N PRO A 46 -11.38 7.97 -5.39
CA PRO A 46 -11.79 9.26 -4.82
C PRO A 46 -13.29 9.35 -4.54
N VAL A 47 -13.62 9.92 -3.38
CA VAL A 47 -15.01 10.16 -2.96
C VAL A 47 -15.13 11.53 -2.29
N ASP A 48 -16.16 12.30 -2.63
CA ASP A 48 -16.41 13.59 -2.01
C ASP A 48 -17.46 13.41 -0.89
N TYR A 49 -17.04 13.61 0.35
CA TYR A 49 -17.90 13.52 1.54
C TYR A 49 -18.54 14.87 1.85
N ALA A 50 -19.85 14.84 2.11
CA ALA A 50 -20.51 15.98 2.72
C ALA A 50 -20.04 16.20 4.18
N PRO A 51 -20.16 17.41 4.73
CA PRO A 51 -19.86 17.68 6.14
C PRO A 51 -20.53 16.69 7.09
N GLY A 52 -19.74 16.14 8.02
CA GLY A 52 -20.19 15.14 9.00
C GLY A 52 -20.41 13.72 8.46
N LYS A 53 -20.01 13.44 7.21
CA LYS A 53 -20.29 12.14 6.54
C LYS A 53 -19.04 11.32 6.23
N ALA A 54 -17.84 11.86 6.43
CA ALA A 54 -16.61 11.08 6.23
C ALA A 54 -16.58 9.89 7.19
N ILE A 55 -16.16 8.74 6.68
CA ILE A 55 -16.06 7.49 7.42
C ILE A 55 -14.60 7.09 7.61
N GLY A 56 -14.34 6.28 8.63
CA GLY A 56 -13.02 5.75 8.94
C GLY A 56 -13.13 4.34 9.50
N ALA A 57 -12.00 3.71 9.75
CA ALA A 57 -11.91 2.41 10.37
C ALA A 57 -11.83 2.57 11.90
N PRO A 58 -12.87 2.16 12.67
CA PRO A 58 -12.82 2.16 14.14
C PRO A 58 -11.79 1.16 14.64
N GLU A 59 -11.59 1.10 15.95
CA GLU A 59 -10.63 0.18 16.58
C GLU A 59 -10.78 -1.25 16.07
N HIS A 60 -9.68 -1.80 15.58
CA HIS A 60 -9.58 -3.16 15.09
C HIS A 60 -8.15 -3.70 15.26
N PRO A 61 -7.99 -5.03 15.44
CA PRO A 61 -6.68 -5.64 15.65
C PRO A 61 -6.00 -6.00 14.34
N HIS A 62 -4.66 -6.15 14.39
CA HIS A 62 -3.86 -6.80 13.36
C HIS A 62 -2.73 -7.64 13.98
N ARG A 63 -2.30 -8.72 13.29
CA ARG A 63 -1.13 -9.52 13.63
C ARG A 63 -0.52 -10.15 12.38
N GLY A 64 0.82 -10.17 12.31
CA GLY A 64 1.61 -10.97 11.37
C GLY A 64 1.90 -10.34 10.02
N PHE A 65 1.62 -9.04 9.85
CA PHE A 65 1.85 -8.31 8.60
C PHE A 65 2.04 -6.81 8.88
N GLU A 66 2.21 -6.03 7.83
CA GLU A 66 2.33 -4.57 7.87
C GLU A 66 1.19 -3.93 7.09
N THR A 67 0.68 -2.80 7.58
CA THR A 67 -0.30 -1.95 6.87
C THR A 67 0.34 -0.65 6.46
N VAL A 68 0.05 -0.20 5.24
CA VAL A 68 0.57 1.06 4.70
C VAL A 68 -0.59 1.88 4.19
N THR A 69 -0.79 3.07 4.75
CA THR A 69 -1.76 4.04 4.24
C THR A 69 -1.00 5.18 3.57
N TYR A 70 -1.27 5.42 2.29
CA TYR A 70 -0.75 6.55 1.53
C TYR A 70 -1.92 7.43 1.10
N LEU A 71 -1.95 8.67 1.58
CA LEU A 71 -3.09 9.56 1.39
C LEU A 71 -2.82 10.57 0.27
N MET A 72 -3.73 10.65 -0.71
CA MET A 72 -3.68 11.61 -1.81
C MET A 72 -4.51 12.86 -1.50
N HIS A 73 -5.68 12.68 -0.88
CA HIS A 73 -6.60 13.75 -0.47
C HIS A 73 -7.30 13.37 0.82
N GLY A 74 -7.69 14.38 1.61
CA GLY A 74 -8.33 14.21 2.90
C GLY A 74 -7.35 14.29 4.06
N ALA A 75 -7.80 13.95 5.25
CA ALA A 75 -6.96 13.88 6.45
C ALA A 75 -7.48 12.79 7.39
N MET A 76 -6.59 11.94 7.88
CA MET A 76 -6.90 10.84 8.79
C MET A 76 -6.03 10.91 10.03
N GLU A 77 -6.60 10.55 11.17
CA GLU A 77 -5.88 10.35 12.42
C GLU A 77 -5.73 8.86 12.69
N HIS A 78 -4.50 8.44 12.90
CA HIS A 78 -4.15 7.11 13.39
C HIS A 78 -3.94 7.15 14.91
N ARG A 79 -4.47 6.13 15.59
CA ARG A 79 -4.16 5.84 17.01
C ARG A 79 -3.94 4.36 17.17
N ASP A 80 -2.93 3.95 17.92
CA ASP A 80 -2.66 2.55 18.18
C ASP A 80 -2.20 2.24 19.59
N THR A 81 -2.15 0.96 19.92
CA THR A 81 -1.76 0.43 21.24
C THR A 81 -0.26 0.50 21.51
N THR A 82 0.57 0.95 20.58
CA THR A 82 1.98 1.32 20.87
C THR A 82 2.09 2.70 21.49
N GLY A 83 0.98 3.45 21.51
CA GLY A 83 0.92 4.84 21.95
C GLY A 83 1.12 5.84 20.79
N ALA A 84 1.25 5.38 19.56
CA ALA A 84 1.34 6.27 18.42
C ALA A 84 0.02 7.00 18.20
N VAL A 85 0.09 8.31 18.01
CA VAL A 85 -0.99 9.20 17.59
C VAL A 85 -0.44 10.10 16.51
N ALA A 86 -0.95 9.98 15.31
CA ALA A 86 -0.44 10.72 14.15
C ALA A 86 -1.57 11.13 13.21
N THR A 87 -1.38 12.24 12.53
CA THR A 87 -2.27 12.70 11.47
C THR A 87 -1.59 12.48 10.11
N ILE A 88 -2.29 11.82 9.21
CA ILE A 88 -1.86 11.64 7.83
C ILE A 88 -2.56 12.71 6.99
N ARG A 89 -1.79 13.48 6.23
CA ARG A 89 -2.23 14.55 5.33
C ARG A 89 -1.96 14.19 3.87
N PRO A 90 -2.49 14.95 2.89
CA PRO A 90 -2.24 14.68 1.48
C PRO A 90 -0.75 14.57 1.13
N GLY A 91 -0.39 13.48 0.47
CA GLY A 91 0.99 13.14 0.13
C GLY A 91 1.77 12.44 1.25
N GLY A 92 1.21 12.36 2.46
CA GLY A 92 1.82 11.66 3.59
C GLY A 92 1.56 10.16 3.54
N VAL A 93 2.41 9.43 4.25
CA VAL A 93 2.35 7.97 4.40
C VAL A 93 2.49 7.57 5.86
N GLN A 94 1.76 6.53 6.24
CA GLN A 94 2.05 5.76 7.45
C GLN A 94 2.39 4.32 7.08
N TRP A 95 3.32 3.74 7.84
CA TRP A 95 3.72 2.35 7.74
C TRP A 95 3.71 1.73 9.12
N MET A 96 2.72 0.90 9.38
CA MET A 96 2.57 0.23 10.67
C MET A 96 2.93 -1.24 10.54
N THR A 97 3.96 -1.67 11.23
CA THR A 97 4.28 -3.08 11.44
C THR A 97 3.41 -3.60 12.55
N ALA A 98 2.42 -4.46 12.26
CA ALA A 98 1.58 -5.05 13.31
C ALA A 98 2.31 -6.11 14.12
N GLY A 99 3.20 -6.88 13.48
CA GLY A 99 4.05 -7.86 14.15
C GLY A 99 3.27 -8.80 15.07
N ALA A 100 3.65 -8.86 16.33
CA ALA A 100 3.03 -9.73 17.35
C ALA A 100 1.58 -9.36 17.70
N GLY A 101 1.16 -8.14 17.37
CA GLY A 101 -0.23 -7.70 17.55
C GLY A 101 -0.33 -6.23 17.92
N VAL A 102 -1.25 -5.55 17.27
CA VAL A 102 -1.61 -4.15 17.51
C VAL A 102 -3.13 -4.00 17.40
N ILE A 103 -3.69 -3.06 18.13
CA ILE A 103 -5.07 -2.59 17.93
C ILE A 103 -4.95 -1.13 17.55
N HIS A 104 -5.59 -0.73 16.45
CA HIS A 104 -5.53 0.63 15.96
C HIS A 104 -6.85 1.11 15.37
N SER A 105 -6.94 2.43 15.17
CA SER A 105 -8.01 3.09 14.44
C SER A 105 -7.44 4.08 13.44
N GLU A 106 -8.17 4.27 12.33
CA GLU A 106 -7.87 5.24 11.28
C GLU A 106 -9.15 6.01 10.99
N LEU A 107 -9.32 7.16 11.62
CA LEU A 107 -10.54 7.97 11.54
C LEU A 107 -10.26 9.29 10.80
N PRO A 108 -11.26 9.86 10.09
CA PRO A 108 -11.14 11.23 9.60
C PRO A 108 -10.78 12.16 10.76
N THR A 109 -9.89 13.13 10.52
CA THR A 109 -9.64 14.17 11.54
C THR A 109 -10.92 14.95 11.80
N ASP A 110 -11.07 15.54 12.99
CA ASP A 110 -12.24 16.34 13.35
C ASP A 110 -12.50 17.47 12.36
N ASP A 111 -11.44 18.13 11.89
CA ASP A 111 -11.54 19.20 10.90
C ASP A 111 -12.07 18.70 9.58
N PHE A 112 -11.53 17.58 9.07
CA PHE A 112 -12.00 16.97 7.83
C PHE A 112 -13.43 16.45 7.97
N LEU A 113 -13.77 15.84 9.11
CA LEU A 113 -15.13 15.38 9.38
C LEU A 113 -16.14 16.55 9.36
N ARG A 114 -15.79 17.68 9.99
CA ARG A 114 -16.66 18.87 10.00
C ARG A 114 -16.79 19.52 8.63
N ALA A 115 -15.70 19.63 7.89
CA ALA A 115 -15.69 20.33 6.59
C ALA A 115 -16.24 19.46 5.45
N GLY A 116 -16.05 18.15 5.53
CA GLY A 116 -16.18 17.28 4.37
C GLY A 116 -15.05 17.50 3.37
N GLY A 117 -15.23 16.98 2.15
CA GLY A 117 -14.29 17.15 1.07
C GLY A 117 -13.86 15.82 0.45
N ARG A 118 -12.89 15.91 -0.46
CA ARG A 118 -12.38 14.72 -1.17
C ARG A 118 -11.52 13.87 -0.27
N MET A 119 -11.80 12.55 -0.26
CA MET A 119 -10.95 11.51 0.29
C MET A 119 -10.45 10.62 -0.84
N HIS A 120 -9.14 10.42 -0.91
CA HIS A 120 -8.51 9.50 -1.83
C HIS A 120 -7.18 9.02 -1.24
N GLY A 121 -6.95 7.73 -1.26
CA GLY A 121 -5.72 7.14 -0.75
C GLY A 121 -5.62 5.66 -1.06
N PHE A 122 -4.56 5.04 -0.56
CA PHE A 122 -4.27 3.63 -0.78
C PHE A 122 -4.00 2.94 0.55
N GLN A 123 -4.54 1.74 0.70
CA GLN A 123 -4.23 0.81 1.76
C GLN A 123 -3.50 -0.39 1.15
N LEU A 124 -2.25 -0.60 1.54
CA LEU A 124 -1.47 -1.77 1.14
C LEU A 124 -1.21 -2.64 2.36
N TRP A 125 -1.41 -3.95 2.24
CA TRP A 125 -0.97 -4.91 3.23
C TRP A 125 0.23 -5.68 2.72
N VAL A 126 1.28 -5.71 3.53
CA VAL A 126 2.55 -6.38 3.22
C VAL A 126 2.78 -7.51 4.20
N ASN A 127 3.02 -8.71 3.69
CA ASN A 127 3.26 -9.87 4.54
C ASN A 127 4.63 -9.79 5.22
N LEU A 128 4.70 -10.26 6.45
CA LEU A 128 5.95 -10.46 7.15
C LEU A 128 6.43 -11.92 6.95
N PRO A 129 7.75 -12.15 6.80
CA PRO A 129 8.28 -13.50 6.83
C PRO A 129 7.99 -14.18 8.18
N ALA A 130 7.87 -15.50 8.21
CA ALA A 130 7.54 -16.29 9.41
C ALA A 130 8.41 -15.89 10.62
N ALA A 131 9.71 -15.70 10.39
CA ALA A 131 10.66 -15.29 11.43
C ALA A 131 10.39 -13.89 12.01
N ALA A 132 9.63 -13.03 11.30
CA ALA A 132 9.33 -11.67 11.70
C ALA A 132 7.86 -11.44 12.07
N LYS A 133 6.99 -12.45 11.95
CA LYS A 133 5.56 -12.28 12.26
C LYS A 133 5.26 -11.90 13.71
N MET A 134 6.16 -12.22 14.61
CA MET A 134 6.01 -11.96 16.04
C MET A 134 6.99 -10.90 16.56
N ILE A 135 7.56 -10.06 15.70
CA ILE A 135 8.37 -8.91 16.16
C ILE A 135 7.49 -7.86 16.84
N ALA A 136 8.12 -6.98 17.62
CA ALA A 136 7.42 -5.87 18.26
C ALA A 136 6.73 -4.98 17.22
N PRO A 137 5.50 -4.50 17.47
CA PRO A 137 4.85 -3.52 16.63
C PRO A 137 5.68 -2.24 16.50
N ARG A 138 5.61 -1.60 15.32
CA ARG A 138 6.32 -0.34 15.04
C ARG A 138 5.47 0.55 14.14
N TYR A 139 5.47 1.84 14.41
CA TYR A 139 4.85 2.86 13.59
C TYR A 139 5.92 3.77 12.97
N GLN A 140 5.76 4.09 11.68
CA GLN A 140 6.54 5.09 10.95
C GLN A 140 5.55 5.97 10.19
N GLY A 141 5.62 7.29 10.40
CA GLY A 141 4.81 8.27 9.66
C GLY A 141 5.73 9.31 9.03
N PHE A 142 5.40 9.71 7.80
CA PHE A 142 6.14 10.75 7.08
C PHE A 142 5.14 11.68 6.40
N ASP A 143 5.33 12.97 6.57
CA ASP A 143 4.61 13.98 5.80
C ASP A 143 5.12 14.05 4.35
N ALA A 144 4.36 14.68 3.47
CA ALA A 144 4.68 14.76 2.05
C ALA A 144 6.07 15.35 1.77
N GLU A 145 6.49 16.33 2.58
CA GLU A 145 7.77 17.02 2.46
C GLU A 145 8.96 16.16 2.88
N GLU A 146 8.75 15.16 3.71
CA GLU A 146 9.76 14.22 4.19
C GLU A 146 10.02 13.10 3.17
N LEU A 147 9.06 12.84 2.26
CA LEU A 147 9.24 11.85 1.21
C LEU A 147 10.21 12.37 0.15
N ARG A 148 11.23 11.56 -0.11
CA ARG A 148 12.22 11.86 -1.14
C ARG A 148 11.61 11.72 -2.53
N ARG A 149 12.02 12.60 -3.44
CA ARG A 149 11.45 12.65 -4.79
C ARG A 149 12.48 12.90 -5.88
N VAL A 150 12.19 12.38 -7.06
CA VAL A 150 12.87 12.70 -8.30
C VAL A 150 11.96 13.64 -9.08
N GLN A 151 12.46 14.82 -9.46
CA GLN A 151 11.75 15.72 -10.37
C GLN A 151 12.01 15.31 -11.81
N LEU A 152 10.97 15.30 -12.62
CA LEU A 152 11.04 14.98 -14.04
C LEU A 152 11.04 16.27 -14.89
N PRO A 153 11.53 16.21 -16.15
CA PRO A 153 11.79 17.40 -16.95
C PRO A 153 10.57 18.31 -17.23
N ASN A 154 9.38 17.72 -17.37
CA ASN A 154 8.15 18.45 -17.72
C ASN A 154 7.26 18.73 -16.49
N GLY A 155 7.80 18.58 -15.27
CA GLY A 155 7.12 18.86 -14.01
C GLY A 155 6.39 17.66 -13.42
N GLY A 156 6.61 16.45 -13.95
CA GLY A 156 6.27 15.21 -13.28
C GLY A 156 7.22 14.92 -12.11
N GLU A 157 6.89 13.93 -11.30
CA GLU A 157 7.74 13.51 -10.19
C GLU A 157 7.58 12.04 -9.84
N VAL A 158 8.60 11.47 -9.20
CA VAL A 158 8.52 10.16 -8.54
C VAL A 158 8.77 10.37 -7.04
N ARG A 159 7.77 10.11 -6.22
CA ARG A 159 7.89 10.09 -4.75
C ARG A 159 8.24 8.70 -4.30
N VAL A 160 9.39 8.55 -3.64
CA VAL A 160 9.87 7.24 -3.18
C VAL A 160 9.55 7.08 -1.71
N VAL A 161 8.59 6.21 -1.40
CA VAL A 161 8.17 5.89 -0.03
C VAL A 161 9.17 4.91 0.60
N ALA A 162 9.42 3.79 -0.06
CA ALA A 162 10.31 2.72 0.39
C ALA A 162 11.14 2.17 -0.77
N GLY A 163 12.32 1.61 -0.47
CA GLY A 163 13.24 1.06 -1.46
C GLY A 163 13.89 2.15 -2.31
N THR A 164 14.38 1.77 -3.49
CA THR A 164 15.14 2.69 -4.37
C THR A 164 14.53 2.72 -5.77
N VAL A 165 14.25 3.93 -6.26
CA VAL A 165 13.81 4.19 -7.64
C VAL A 165 14.65 5.34 -8.19
N MET A 166 15.18 5.20 -9.44
CA MET A 166 16.01 6.22 -10.10
C MET A 166 17.11 6.78 -9.19
N SER A 167 17.80 5.89 -8.44
CA SER A 167 18.89 6.21 -7.49
C SER A 167 18.47 7.01 -6.25
N VAL A 168 17.18 7.25 -6.03
CA VAL A 168 16.64 7.86 -4.81
C VAL A 168 16.07 6.77 -3.91
N THR A 169 16.48 6.76 -2.63
CA THR A 169 16.02 5.81 -1.62
C THR A 169 14.95 6.45 -0.74
N GLY A 170 13.83 5.77 -0.55
CA GLY A 170 12.72 6.21 0.29
C GLY A 170 13.07 6.31 1.77
N ALA A 171 12.20 6.99 2.52
CA ALA A 171 12.40 7.24 3.95
C ALA A 171 11.99 6.06 4.85
N VAL A 172 11.05 5.22 4.41
CA VAL A 172 10.53 4.10 5.21
C VAL A 172 11.55 2.97 5.27
N GLU A 173 11.80 2.48 6.47
CA GLU A 173 12.56 1.25 6.73
C GLU A 173 11.63 0.05 6.68
N THR A 174 11.90 -0.89 5.80
CA THR A 174 11.06 -2.08 5.57
C THR A 174 11.65 -3.33 6.20
N THR A 175 10.80 -4.22 6.70
CA THR A 175 11.23 -5.51 7.28
C THR A 175 11.81 -6.46 6.23
N SER A 176 11.29 -6.39 5.01
CA SER A 176 11.78 -7.16 3.85
C SER A 176 12.13 -6.22 2.70
N PRO A 177 13.09 -6.57 1.82
CA PRO A 177 13.44 -5.74 0.67
C PRO A 177 12.23 -5.47 -0.21
N MET A 178 11.87 -4.18 -0.39
CA MET A 178 10.74 -3.78 -1.21
C MET A 178 10.90 -2.37 -1.77
N THR A 179 10.05 -2.05 -2.72
CA THR A 179 9.88 -0.73 -3.32
C THR A 179 8.42 -0.33 -3.23
N TYR A 180 8.17 0.89 -2.79
CA TYR A 180 6.88 1.57 -2.92
C TYR A 180 7.16 2.98 -3.40
N ALA A 181 6.64 3.35 -4.57
CA ALA A 181 6.78 4.69 -5.10
C ALA A 181 5.49 5.14 -5.80
N HIS A 182 5.23 6.44 -5.76
CA HIS A 182 4.17 7.09 -6.51
C HIS A 182 4.80 7.85 -7.67
N VAL A 183 4.34 7.57 -8.88
CA VAL A 183 4.79 8.20 -10.13
C VAL A 183 3.70 9.13 -10.65
N LEU A 184 4.00 10.40 -10.81
CA LEU A 184 3.22 11.36 -11.57
C LEU A 184 3.99 11.69 -12.85
N LEU A 185 3.41 11.37 -13.99
CA LEU A 185 3.98 11.64 -15.30
C LEU A 185 3.17 12.71 -16.03
N ARG A 186 3.88 13.59 -16.76
CA ARG A 186 3.30 14.51 -17.74
C ARG A 186 3.65 14.07 -19.15
N ALA A 187 2.95 14.63 -20.12
CA ALA A 187 3.15 14.29 -21.54
C ALA A 187 4.62 14.33 -21.94
N GLY A 188 5.08 13.24 -22.57
CA GLY A 188 6.45 13.08 -23.08
C GLY A 188 7.49 12.70 -22.02
N GLU A 189 7.10 12.46 -20.78
CA GLU A 189 8.02 11.95 -19.76
C GLU A 189 8.11 10.44 -19.77
N GLU A 190 9.26 9.93 -19.30
CA GLU A 190 9.55 8.53 -19.09
C GLU A 190 10.07 8.31 -17.67
N VAL A 191 9.57 7.27 -17.02
CA VAL A 191 10.16 6.71 -15.80
C VAL A 191 10.65 5.31 -16.08
N ARG A 192 11.90 5.05 -15.74
CA ARG A 192 12.52 3.73 -15.81
C ARG A 192 12.81 3.22 -14.41
N TRP A 193 12.20 2.08 -14.09
CA TRP A 193 12.41 1.36 -12.84
C TRP A 193 13.01 0.00 -13.11
N SER A 194 14.09 -0.34 -12.40
CA SER A 194 14.81 -1.61 -12.53
C SER A 194 14.63 -2.44 -11.25
N PRO A 195 13.49 -3.14 -11.08
CA PRO A 195 13.30 -4.00 -9.93
C PRO A 195 14.28 -5.18 -9.96
N GLU A 196 14.72 -5.62 -8.77
CA GLU A 196 15.65 -6.75 -8.66
C GLU A 196 15.11 -8.01 -9.32
N ALA A 197 16.00 -8.80 -9.92
CA ALA A 197 15.65 -10.11 -10.44
C ALA A 197 15.14 -11.02 -9.32
N GLY A 198 14.10 -11.78 -9.56
CA GLY A 198 13.43 -12.61 -8.55
C GLY A 198 12.37 -11.86 -7.74
N HIS A 199 12.36 -10.52 -7.73
CA HIS A 199 11.35 -9.75 -7.02
C HIS A 199 10.04 -9.63 -7.82
N THR A 200 8.94 -9.60 -7.11
CA THR A 200 7.63 -9.16 -7.63
C THR A 200 7.74 -7.71 -8.07
N ALA A 201 7.14 -7.38 -9.22
CA ALA A 201 7.07 -6.03 -9.75
C ALA A 201 5.66 -5.76 -10.29
N LEU A 202 5.04 -4.71 -9.77
CA LEU A 202 3.66 -4.32 -10.08
C LEU A 202 3.63 -2.82 -10.43
N VAL A 203 2.76 -2.47 -11.39
CA VAL A 203 2.41 -1.08 -11.68
C VAL A 203 0.90 -0.96 -11.58
N HIS A 204 0.39 -0.18 -10.64
CA HIS A 204 -1.03 0.11 -10.51
C HIS A 204 -1.33 1.51 -11.06
N VAL A 205 -2.00 1.59 -12.20
CA VAL A 205 -2.46 2.86 -12.78
C VAL A 205 -3.75 3.27 -12.09
N PHE A 206 -3.77 4.42 -11.44
CA PHE A 206 -4.96 4.88 -10.73
C PHE A 206 -5.56 6.17 -11.30
N ASP A 207 -4.80 6.89 -12.15
CA ASP A 207 -5.28 8.08 -12.83
C ASP A 207 -4.65 8.20 -14.23
N GLY A 208 -5.45 8.61 -15.22
CA GLY A 208 -5.03 8.72 -16.61
C GLY A 208 -4.77 7.38 -17.31
N ALA A 209 -3.86 7.39 -18.27
CA ALA A 209 -3.45 6.23 -19.05
C ALA A 209 -1.94 6.26 -19.34
N LEU A 210 -1.32 5.10 -19.22
CA LEU A 210 0.12 4.90 -19.42
C LEU A 210 0.38 3.85 -20.50
N SER A 211 1.57 3.93 -21.12
CA SER A 211 2.20 2.80 -21.76
C SER A 211 3.27 2.25 -20.82
N VAL A 212 3.18 0.99 -20.45
CA VAL A 212 4.17 0.33 -19.58
C VAL A 212 4.80 -0.82 -20.35
N ASN A 213 6.09 -0.72 -20.65
CA ASN A 213 6.81 -1.64 -21.54
C ASN A 213 6.11 -1.85 -22.89
N GLY A 214 5.46 -0.81 -23.45
CA GLY A 214 4.69 -0.87 -24.69
C GLY A 214 3.25 -1.41 -24.55
N HIS A 215 2.84 -1.82 -23.36
CA HIS A 215 1.46 -2.26 -23.08
C HIS A 215 0.65 -1.06 -22.58
N ALA A 216 -0.49 -0.80 -23.23
CA ALA A 216 -1.42 0.23 -22.78
C ALA A 216 -2.09 -0.20 -21.46
N ALA A 217 -2.19 0.74 -20.52
CA ALA A 217 -2.87 0.56 -19.25
C ALA A 217 -3.59 1.84 -18.84
N GLU A 218 -4.74 1.70 -18.22
CA GLU A 218 -5.60 2.80 -17.80
C GLU A 218 -5.97 2.71 -16.32
N SER A 219 -6.58 3.77 -15.81
CA SER A 219 -7.00 3.86 -14.41
C SER A 219 -7.81 2.64 -13.96
N GLY A 220 -7.42 2.06 -12.83
CA GLY A 220 -7.98 0.85 -12.24
C GLY A 220 -7.31 -0.44 -12.71
N GLN A 221 -6.26 -0.36 -13.54
CA GLN A 221 -5.51 -1.53 -13.99
C GLN A 221 -4.20 -1.69 -13.22
N MET A 222 -3.89 -2.95 -12.90
CA MET A 222 -2.61 -3.34 -12.35
C MET A 222 -1.88 -4.28 -13.30
N LEU A 223 -0.67 -3.90 -13.69
CA LEU A 223 0.22 -4.73 -14.49
C LEU A 223 1.11 -5.54 -13.53
N VAL A 224 1.15 -6.84 -13.75
CA VAL A 224 1.99 -7.79 -13.01
C VAL A 224 3.08 -8.28 -13.94
N PHE A 225 4.33 -8.07 -13.58
CA PHE A 225 5.48 -8.45 -14.38
C PHE A 225 6.09 -9.76 -13.89
N SER A 226 6.72 -10.49 -14.82
CA SER A 226 7.50 -11.69 -14.50
C SER A 226 8.61 -11.35 -13.49
N ARG A 227 9.10 -12.36 -12.78
CA ARG A 227 10.21 -12.20 -11.82
C ARG A 227 11.61 -12.25 -12.47
N THR A 228 11.70 -12.25 -13.80
CA THR A 228 12.98 -12.22 -14.52
C THR A 228 13.63 -10.85 -14.40
N ALA A 229 14.92 -10.77 -14.72
CA ALA A 229 15.60 -9.48 -14.84
C ALA A 229 15.03 -8.64 -15.98
N GLY A 230 15.05 -7.33 -15.82
CA GLY A 230 14.60 -6.37 -16.84
C GLY A 230 13.97 -5.12 -16.22
N ASP A 231 13.90 -4.08 -17.04
CA ASP A 231 13.35 -2.78 -16.67
C ASP A 231 11.84 -2.72 -16.88
N VAL A 232 11.18 -1.92 -16.07
CA VAL A 232 9.78 -1.48 -16.24
C VAL A 232 9.84 0.00 -16.62
N VAL A 233 9.34 0.31 -17.83
CA VAL A 233 9.40 1.66 -18.42
C VAL A 233 7.99 2.19 -18.59
N LEU A 234 7.70 3.31 -17.94
CA LEU A 234 6.41 4.01 -18.00
C LEU A 234 6.56 5.25 -18.87
N THR A 235 5.63 5.42 -19.80
CA THR A 235 5.51 6.64 -20.65
C THR A 235 4.06 7.06 -20.76
N THR A 236 3.81 8.35 -21.06
CA THR A 236 2.46 8.87 -21.26
C THR A 236 2.40 9.96 -22.31
N ASN A 237 1.23 10.15 -22.91
CA ASN A 237 0.91 11.27 -23.79
C ASN A 237 0.10 12.38 -23.08
N GLY A 238 -0.23 12.17 -21.80
CA GLY A 238 -1.00 13.12 -20.98
C GLY A 238 -0.51 13.15 -19.56
N GLU A 239 -1.31 13.67 -18.63
CA GLU A 239 -1.04 13.53 -17.20
C GLU A 239 -1.55 12.15 -16.72
N SER A 240 -0.72 11.42 -15.98
CA SER A 240 -1.07 10.09 -15.51
C SER A 240 -0.36 9.77 -14.21
N GLN A 241 -0.98 8.94 -13.37
CA GLN A 241 -0.44 8.58 -12.08
C GLN A 241 -0.51 7.07 -11.84
N ALA A 242 0.56 6.53 -11.26
CA ALA A 242 0.66 5.12 -10.92
C ALA A 242 1.44 4.87 -9.62
N LEU A 243 1.18 3.73 -8.99
CA LEU A 243 2.03 3.19 -7.93
C LEU A 243 2.97 2.13 -8.52
N LEU A 244 4.24 2.17 -8.10
CA LEU A 244 5.21 1.10 -8.29
C LEU A 244 5.30 0.31 -7.00
N LEU A 245 5.06 -0.99 -7.06
CA LEU A 245 5.16 -1.91 -5.94
C LEU A 245 6.13 -3.04 -6.31
N GLY A 246 7.24 -3.13 -5.60
CA GLY A 246 8.23 -4.19 -5.76
C GLY A 246 8.52 -4.86 -4.43
N GLY A 247 8.81 -6.16 -4.43
CA GLY A 247 9.15 -6.82 -3.19
C GLY A 247 9.73 -8.22 -3.39
N LYS A 248 10.62 -8.60 -2.48
CA LYS A 248 11.14 -9.97 -2.44
C LYS A 248 10.01 -10.92 -2.03
N PRO A 249 9.64 -11.90 -2.86
CA PRO A 249 8.66 -12.90 -2.46
C PRO A 249 9.16 -13.69 -1.25
N LEU A 250 8.28 -13.97 -0.31
CA LEU A 250 8.60 -14.76 0.89
C LEU A 250 8.62 -16.26 0.59
N GLY A 251 7.76 -16.72 -0.32
CA GLY A 251 7.65 -18.14 -0.68
C GLY A 251 7.14 -19.00 0.48
N GLU A 252 6.45 -18.41 1.43
CA GLU A 252 5.96 -19.06 2.63
C GLU A 252 4.44 -19.29 2.59
N PRO A 253 3.88 -20.25 3.34
CA PRO A 253 2.44 -20.39 3.45
C PRO A 253 1.78 -19.13 3.99
N VAL A 254 0.62 -18.78 3.43
CA VAL A 254 -0.19 -17.65 3.88
C VAL A 254 -1.55 -18.17 4.33
N VAL A 255 -1.84 -18.07 5.62
CA VAL A 255 -3.17 -18.33 6.18
C VAL A 255 -3.72 -17.01 6.69
N ARG A 256 -4.84 -16.57 6.09
CA ARG A 256 -5.52 -15.32 6.44
C ARG A 256 -6.93 -15.62 6.93
N TYR A 257 -7.31 -15.02 8.05
CA TYR A 257 -8.69 -14.97 8.49
C TYR A 257 -8.97 -13.66 9.22
N GLY A 258 -9.90 -12.86 8.67
CA GLY A 258 -10.18 -11.53 9.18
C GLY A 258 -8.92 -10.63 9.20
N PRO A 259 -8.61 -10.03 10.37
CA PRO A 259 -7.52 -9.07 10.53
C PRO A 259 -6.16 -9.71 10.83
N PHE A 260 -6.04 -11.04 10.75
CA PHE A 260 -4.82 -11.76 11.06
C PHE A 260 -4.26 -12.52 9.86
N VAL A 261 -2.94 -12.49 9.70
CA VAL A 261 -2.23 -13.20 8.63
C VAL A 261 -1.01 -13.91 9.22
N MET A 262 -1.08 -15.24 9.24
CA MET A 262 -0.06 -16.11 9.82
C MET A 262 0.37 -17.17 8.81
N ASN A 263 1.19 -18.14 9.22
CA ASN A 263 1.63 -19.22 8.35
C ASN A 263 0.82 -20.51 8.54
N THR A 264 0.13 -20.68 9.68
CA THR A 264 -0.68 -21.87 10.00
C THR A 264 -2.06 -21.50 10.52
N ARG A 265 -2.99 -22.46 10.49
CA ARG A 265 -4.34 -22.29 11.07
C ARG A 265 -4.31 -22.20 12.59
N GLU A 266 -3.37 -22.91 13.20
CA GLU A 266 -3.13 -22.92 14.66
C GLU A 266 -2.70 -21.52 15.13
N GLU A 267 -1.80 -20.88 14.39
CA GLU A 267 -1.38 -19.50 14.69
C GLU A 267 -2.52 -18.49 14.52
N ILE A 268 -3.39 -18.66 13.52
CA ILE A 268 -4.61 -17.83 13.37
C ILE A 268 -5.53 -18.03 14.58
N LYS A 269 -5.77 -19.29 14.99
CA LYS A 269 -6.58 -19.57 16.17
C LYS A 269 -5.98 -18.91 17.41
N GLN A 270 -4.67 -19.04 17.62
CA GLN A 270 -3.96 -18.39 18.72
C GLN A 270 -4.13 -16.86 18.69
N ALA A 271 -4.08 -16.22 17.50
CA ALA A 271 -4.30 -14.78 17.38
C ALA A 271 -5.70 -14.36 17.84
N PHE A 272 -6.73 -15.12 17.50
CA PHE A 272 -8.10 -14.90 18.00
C PHE A 272 -8.23 -15.12 19.50
N ASP A 273 -7.68 -16.21 20.02
CA ASP A 273 -7.68 -16.52 21.47
C ASP A 273 -6.98 -15.40 22.26
N ASP A 274 -5.85 -14.88 21.74
CA ASP A 274 -5.13 -13.77 22.37
C ASP A 274 -5.93 -12.47 22.31
N TYR A 275 -6.57 -12.17 21.19
CA TYR A 275 -7.42 -10.98 21.05
C TYR A 275 -8.60 -11.01 22.02
N GLN A 276 -9.35 -12.12 22.03
CA GLN A 276 -10.54 -12.27 22.87
C GLN A 276 -10.22 -12.24 24.36
N SER A 277 -9.03 -12.68 24.75
CA SER A 277 -8.58 -12.69 26.16
C SER A 277 -7.76 -11.46 26.55
N GLY A 278 -7.64 -10.45 25.67
CA GLY A 278 -6.88 -9.22 25.93
C GLY A 278 -5.37 -9.42 26.00
N ARG A 279 -4.84 -10.49 25.41
CA ARG A 279 -3.40 -10.79 25.36
C ARG A 279 -2.74 -10.47 24.02
N LEU A 280 -3.51 -9.98 23.02
CA LEU A 280 -2.96 -9.68 21.68
C LEU A 280 -1.84 -8.64 21.74
N VAL A 281 -2.02 -7.65 22.59
CA VAL A 281 -1.08 -6.55 22.82
C VAL A 281 -0.28 -6.86 24.08
N ALA A 282 1.06 -6.74 24.02
CA ALA A 282 1.90 -6.86 25.19
C ALA A 282 1.50 -5.79 26.23
N LYS A 283 1.29 -6.19 27.48
CA LYS A 283 1.11 -5.23 28.57
C LYS A 283 2.45 -4.51 28.76
N THR A 284 2.47 -3.22 28.50
CA THR A 284 3.58 -2.32 28.87
C THR A 284 3.71 -2.21 30.39
#